data_da254dd5b5d9f5af9d844c7cbc9a58cf
#
_entry.id   da254dd5b5d9f5af9d844c7cbc9a58cf
#
_cell.length_a   1.000
_cell.length_b   1.000
_cell.length_c   1.000
_cell.angle_alpha   90.00
_cell.angle_beta   90.00
_cell.angle_gamma   90.00
#
_symmetry.space_group_name_H-M   'P 1'
#
loop_
_entity.id
_entity.type
_entity.pdbx_description
1 polymer ?
#
loop_
_entity_poly.entity_id
_entity_poly.type
_entity_poly.pdbx_seq_one_letter_code
_entity_poly.pdbx_strand_id
1 'polypeptide(L)'
;MEQKNEKSGVSRNKVLQVIASILVAVAIWVYVDVEKAPERTKTIRDIPVEFSGESTTLADKNLMLLSGYDTTVDLTIKGTKRELVKINKDNVRLVASTSSIDSVGVHTLRWDVVYPDGVQSSALSVDWASKYKVTVTVGELYTKEVPVNCVVTGTVADGYFTGETVLDPTTPVSYTHLT
;
A
#
# COMPACT_ATOMS: atom_id res chain seq x y z
N MET A 1 26.09 -34.32 73.77
CA MET A 1 26.34 -34.03 72.37
C MET A 1 25.35 -32.97 71.93
N GLU A 2 25.82 -31.72 71.90
CA GLU A 2 24.97 -30.53 71.62
C GLU A 2 25.21 -30.10 70.17
N GLN A 3 24.22 -30.29 69.31
CA GLN A 3 24.28 -29.83 67.93
C GLN A 3 23.98 -28.33 67.88
N LYS A 4 25.02 -27.57 67.70
CA LYS A 4 24.98 -26.11 67.47
C LYS A 4 24.37 -25.83 66.08
N ASN A 5 23.12 -25.41 66.08
CA ASN A 5 22.42 -24.97 64.87
C ASN A 5 22.95 -23.61 64.40
N GLU A 6 23.94 -23.58 63.50
CA GLU A 6 24.42 -22.39 62.87
C GLU A 6 23.36 -21.86 61.91
N LYS A 7 22.56 -20.92 62.38
CA LYS A 7 21.74 -20.07 61.51
C LYS A 7 22.71 -19.20 60.68
N SER A 8 23.00 -19.64 59.47
CA SER A 8 23.71 -18.85 58.45
C SER A 8 22.92 -17.57 58.16
N GLY A 9 23.26 -16.51 58.88
CA GLY A 9 22.77 -15.16 58.57
C GLY A 9 23.33 -14.71 57.22
N VAL A 10 22.51 -14.78 56.18
CA VAL A 10 22.90 -14.26 54.85
C VAL A 10 23.25 -12.78 55.04
N SER A 11 24.54 -12.47 54.92
CA SER A 11 25.05 -11.10 55.09
C SER A 11 24.31 -10.15 54.12
N ARG A 12 23.80 -9.01 54.61
CA ARG A 12 23.10 -7.99 53.82
C ARG A 12 23.86 -7.63 52.52
N ASN A 13 25.19 -7.67 52.57
CA ASN A 13 26.05 -7.40 51.41
C ASN A 13 25.94 -8.53 50.36
N LYS A 14 25.77 -9.79 50.74
CA LYS A 14 25.57 -10.90 49.78
C LYS A 14 24.20 -10.82 49.10
N VAL A 15 23.16 -10.45 49.85
CA VAL A 15 21.83 -10.20 49.26
C VAL A 15 21.86 -9.03 48.28
N LEU A 16 22.54 -7.94 48.65
CA LEU A 16 22.69 -6.78 47.77
C LEU A 16 23.46 -7.12 46.48
N GLN A 17 24.52 -7.95 46.58
CA GLN A 17 25.27 -8.41 45.41
C GLN A 17 24.41 -9.28 44.48
N VAL A 18 23.57 -10.17 45.02
CA VAL A 18 22.66 -11.00 44.22
C VAL A 18 21.62 -10.13 43.51
N ILE A 19 21.02 -9.16 44.21
CA ILE A 19 20.06 -8.24 43.60
C ILE A 19 20.72 -7.40 42.48
N ALA A 20 21.92 -6.88 42.72
CA ALA A 20 22.68 -6.12 41.72
C ALA A 20 23.00 -6.97 40.48
N SER A 21 23.40 -8.23 40.68
CA SER A 21 23.66 -9.16 39.58
C SER A 21 22.41 -9.46 38.76
N ILE A 22 21.25 -9.63 39.39
CA ILE A 22 19.97 -9.82 38.69
C ILE A 22 19.60 -8.57 37.90
N LEU A 23 19.74 -7.37 38.48
CA LEU A 23 19.44 -6.12 37.76
C LEU A 23 20.34 -5.92 36.52
N VAL A 24 21.64 -6.22 36.65
CA VAL A 24 22.57 -6.16 35.52
C VAL A 24 22.18 -7.19 34.45
N ALA A 25 21.84 -8.40 34.83
CA ALA A 25 21.42 -9.45 33.89
C ALA A 25 20.13 -9.05 33.17
N VAL A 26 19.14 -8.50 33.86
CA VAL A 26 17.90 -7.98 33.27
C VAL A 26 18.18 -6.79 32.33
N ALA A 27 19.05 -5.88 32.72
CA ALA A 27 19.44 -4.74 31.88
C ALA A 27 20.11 -5.20 30.57
N ILE A 28 21.03 -6.17 30.65
CA ILE A 28 21.68 -6.77 29.49
C ILE A 28 20.65 -7.52 28.63
N TRP A 29 19.74 -8.26 29.23
CA TRP A 29 18.69 -8.97 28.50
C TRP A 29 17.78 -8.00 27.73
N VAL A 30 17.30 -6.95 28.41
CA VAL A 30 16.47 -5.89 27.76
C VAL A 30 17.25 -5.21 26.63
N TYR A 31 18.53 -4.87 26.85
CA TYR A 31 19.36 -4.28 25.82
C TYR A 31 19.46 -5.19 24.58
N VAL A 32 19.73 -6.47 24.76
CA VAL A 32 19.83 -7.44 23.66
C VAL A 32 18.48 -7.64 22.96
N ASP A 33 17.38 -7.68 23.70
CA ASP A 33 16.03 -7.86 23.14
C ASP A 33 15.59 -6.63 22.31
N VAL A 34 15.98 -5.43 22.73
CA VAL A 34 15.68 -4.19 22.01
C VAL A 34 16.58 -4.00 20.78
N GLU A 35 17.88 -4.22 20.92
CA GLU A 35 18.89 -3.98 19.89
C GLU A 35 18.91 -5.09 18.81
N LYS A 36 18.63 -6.32 19.20
CA LYS A 36 18.62 -7.50 18.32
C LYS A 36 17.23 -8.13 18.22
N ALA A 37 16.18 -7.29 18.17
CA ALA A 37 14.83 -7.79 17.98
C ALA A 37 14.81 -8.71 16.73
N PRO A 38 14.43 -9.98 16.86
CA PRO A 38 14.49 -10.93 15.75
C PRO A 38 13.60 -10.40 14.60
N GLU A 39 14.19 -10.32 13.42
CA GLU A 39 13.43 -9.99 12.22
C GLU A 39 12.30 -11.01 12.05
N ARG A 40 11.14 -10.53 11.74
CA ARG A 40 9.95 -11.34 11.49
C ARG A 40 9.45 -11.10 10.09
N THR A 41 8.69 -12.04 9.58
CA THR A 41 8.00 -11.90 8.31
C THR A 41 6.51 -11.70 8.52
N LYS A 42 5.89 -10.90 7.66
CA LYS A 42 4.45 -10.70 7.58
C LYS A 42 4.01 -10.82 6.13
N THR A 43 3.09 -11.73 5.86
CA THR A 43 2.49 -11.87 4.53
C THR A 43 1.20 -11.08 4.45
N ILE A 44 1.10 -10.24 3.44
CA ILE A 44 -0.10 -9.47 3.10
C ILE A 44 -0.54 -9.98 1.73
N ARG A 45 -1.81 -10.36 1.61
CA ARG A 45 -2.36 -10.96 0.39
C ARG A 45 -3.24 -9.99 -0.37
N ASP A 46 -3.34 -10.22 -1.67
CA ASP A 46 -4.25 -9.50 -2.58
C ASP A 46 -4.07 -7.98 -2.53
N ILE A 47 -2.83 -7.50 -2.53
CA ILE A 47 -2.55 -6.05 -2.61
C ILE A 47 -2.75 -5.62 -4.07
N PRO A 48 -3.63 -4.66 -4.36
CA PRO A 48 -3.79 -4.14 -5.71
C PRO A 48 -2.56 -3.35 -6.14
N VAL A 49 -2.22 -3.45 -7.42
CA VAL A 49 -1.16 -2.64 -8.02
C VAL A 49 -1.79 -1.37 -8.60
N GLU A 50 -1.36 -0.23 -8.11
CA GLU A 50 -1.75 1.09 -8.61
C GLU A 50 -0.80 1.52 -9.72
N PHE A 51 -1.34 2.14 -10.76
CA PHE A 51 -0.54 2.63 -11.89
C PHE A 51 -0.40 4.16 -11.80
N SER A 52 0.83 4.64 -11.62
CA SER A 52 1.11 6.08 -11.58
C SER A 52 1.35 6.62 -12.99
N GLY A 53 0.73 7.77 -13.31
CA GLY A 53 0.87 8.43 -14.60
C GLY A 53 -0.10 7.95 -15.68
N GLU A 54 -1.09 7.10 -15.36
CA GLU A 54 -2.11 6.66 -16.31
C GLU A 54 -2.92 7.84 -16.85
N SER A 55 -3.45 8.67 -15.97
CA SER A 55 -4.28 9.82 -16.32
C SER A 55 -3.50 11.05 -16.86
N THR A 56 -2.19 11.04 -16.78
CA THR A 56 -1.32 12.13 -17.22
C THR A 56 -0.40 11.66 -18.34
N THR A 57 0.63 10.88 -18.01
CA THR A 57 1.69 10.49 -18.95
C THR A 57 1.17 9.64 -20.13
N LEU A 58 0.23 8.72 -19.89
CA LEU A 58 -0.37 7.92 -20.97
C LEU A 58 -1.37 8.74 -21.76
N ALA A 59 -2.22 9.51 -21.09
CA ALA A 59 -3.20 10.37 -21.77
C ALA A 59 -2.52 11.42 -22.67
N ASP A 60 -1.41 12.02 -22.23
CA ASP A 60 -0.62 12.98 -23.02
C ASP A 60 -0.05 12.32 -24.30
N LYS A 61 0.15 10.99 -24.28
CA LYS A 61 0.61 10.21 -25.44
C LYS A 61 -0.54 9.60 -26.24
N ASN A 62 -1.79 9.92 -25.93
CA ASN A 62 -3.00 9.28 -26.45
C ASN A 62 -2.99 7.75 -26.28
N LEU A 63 -2.54 7.30 -25.11
CA LEU A 63 -2.49 5.89 -24.73
C LEU A 63 -3.36 5.64 -23.50
N MET A 64 -3.87 4.41 -23.36
CA MET A 64 -4.62 3.96 -22.20
C MET A 64 -4.35 2.50 -21.87
N LEU A 65 -4.55 2.12 -20.61
CA LEU A 65 -4.49 0.72 -20.19
C LEU A 65 -5.77 -0.02 -20.59
N LEU A 66 -5.64 -1.10 -21.35
CA LEU A 66 -6.75 -1.95 -21.78
C LEU A 66 -6.98 -3.14 -20.85
N SER A 67 -5.87 -3.71 -20.32
CA SER A 67 -5.94 -4.87 -19.41
C SER A 67 -4.72 -4.94 -18.50
N GLY A 68 -4.83 -5.74 -17.43
CA GLY A 68 -3.77 -5.94 -16.44
C GLY A 68 -3.78 -4.93 -15.30
N TYR A 69 -4.67 -3.95 -15.32
CA TYR A 69 -4.81 -2.91 -14.28
C TYR A 69 -5.45 -3.43 -12.98
N ASP A 70 -6.11 -4.58 -13.01
CA ASP A 70 -6.75 -5.25 -11.87
C ASP A 70 -5.86 -6.30 -11.20
N THR A 71 -4.56 -6.27 -11.50
CA THR A 71 -3.61 -7.24 -10.96
C THR A 71 -3.38 -7.04 -9.48
N THR A 72 -3.45 -8.14 -8.72
CA THR A 72 -3.09 -8.20 -7.31
C THR A 72 -1.79 -8.99 -7.09
N VAL A 73 -1.10 -8.68 -6.00
CA VAL A 73 0.17 -9.32 -5.61
C VAL A 73 0.13 -9.68 -4.13
N ASP A 74 0.57 -10.89 -3.81
CA ASP A 74 0.86 -11.30 -2.44
C ASP A 74 2.29 -10.92 -2.10
N LEU A 75 2.49 -10.29 -0.96
CA LEU A 75 3.76 -9.76 -0.53
C LEU A 75 4.13 -10.28 0.86
N THR A 76 5.33 -10.81 1.02
CA THR A 76 5.92 -11.13 2.32
C THR A 76 7.00 -10.11 2.62
N ILE A 77 6.79 -9.36 3.69
CA ILE A 77 7.69 -8.31 4.15
C ILE A 77 8.41 -8.81 5.41
N LYS A 78 9.71 -8.65 5.43
CA LYS A 78 10.59 -8.96 6.54
C LYS A 78 11.02 -7.66 7.23
N GLY A 79 11.06 -7.68 8.56
CA GLY A 79 11.48 -6.53 9.34
C GLY A 79 11.26 -6.66 10.83
N THR A 80 11.37 -5.55 11.54
CA THR A 80 11.13 -5.52 12.98
C THR A 80 9.65 -5.63 13.30
N LYS A 81 9.31 -6.33 14.40
CA LYS A 81 7.92 -6.48 14.86
C LYS A 81 7.19 -5.12 14.97
N ARG A 82 7.89 -4.09 15.42
CA ARG A 82 7.37 -2.73 15.60
C ARG A 82 6.85 -2.15 14.28
N GLU A 83 7.61 -2.29 13.20
CA GLU A 83 7.24 -1.76 11.89
C GLU A 83 6.22 -2.66 11.17
N LEU A 84 6.35 -3.98 11.31
CA LEU A 84 5.42 -4.94 10.72
C LEU A 84 3.98 -4.83 11.25
N VAL A 85 3.80 -4.40 12.51
CA VAL A 85 2.45 -4.20 13.08
C VAL A 85 1.73 -3.01 12.45
N LYS A 86 2.48 -1.99 12.02
CA LYS A 86 1.94 -0.76 11.43
C LYS A 86 1.43 -0.95 9.99
N ILE A 87 1.87 -2.00 9.29
CA ILE A 87 1.53 -2.25 7.89
C ILE A 87 0.40 -3.28 7.78
N ASN A 88 -0.52 -3.06 6.85
CA ASN A 88 -1.62 -3.97 6.52
C ASN A 88 -2.01 -3.80 5.04
N LYS A 89 -3.02 -4.56 4.58
CA LYS A 89 -3.52 -4.50 3.20
C LYS A 89 -4.02 -3.11 2.79
N ASP A 90 -4.59 -2.35 3.73
CA ASP A 90 -5.27 -1.10 3.43
C ASP A 90 -4.31 0.10 3.37
N ASN A 91 -3.10 -0.06 3.91
CA ASN A 91 -2.15 1.03 4.02
C ASN A 91 -0.80 0.80 3.30
N VAL A 92 -0.54 -0.43 2.84
CA VAL A 92 0.58 -0.72 1.93
C VAL A 92 0.07 -0.64 0.50
N ARG A 93 0.77 0.10 -0.37
CA ARG A 93 0.45 0.22 -1.79
C ARG A 93 1.60 -0.27 -2.65
N LEU A 94 1.27 -0.88 -3.77
CA LEU A 94 2.24 -1.25 -4.80
C LEU A 94 2.01 -0.31 -5.98
N VAL A 95 3.02 0.45 -6.36
CA VAL A 95 2.91 1.47 -7.40
C VAL A 95 3.80 1.11 -8.58
N ALA A 96 3.21 0.93 -9.75
CA ALA A 96 3.92 0.71 -11.01
C ALA A 96 3.88 2.00 -11.85
N SER A 97 5.04 2.47 -12.26
CA SER A 97 5.14 3.67 -13.12
C SER A 97 4.88 3.32 -14.57
N THR A 98 3.98 4.07 -15.21
CA THR A 98 3.69 3.97 -16.64
C THR A 98 4.56 4.88 -17.50
N SER A 99 5.48 5.65 -16.90
CA SER A 99 6.30 6.65 -17.59
C SER A 99 7.20 6.09 -18.70
N SER A 100 7.56 4.80 -18.62
CA SER A 100 8.37 4.09 -19.61
C SER A 100 7.58 3.56 -20.81
N ILE A 101 6.25 3.73 -20.81
CA ILE A 101 5.38 3.27 -21.90
C ILE A 101 5.31 4.36 -22.97
N ASP A 102 5.70 4.01 -24.20
CA ASP A 102 5.75 4.95 -25.34
C ASP A 102 4.95 4.45 -26.55
N SER A 103 4.40 3.24 -26.51
CA SER A 103 3.71 2.62 -27.65
C SER A 103 2.59 1.70 -27.20
N VAL A 104 1.71 1.39 -28.13
CA VAL A 104 0.69 0.36 -27.98
C VAL A 104 1.34 -1.02 -27.88
N GLY A 105 0.67 -1.94 -27.20
CA GLY A 105 1.09 -3.32 -27.08
C GLY A 105 1.22 -3.81 -25.63
N VAL A 106 1.91 -4.91 -25.46
CA VAL A 106 2.10 -5.55 -24.15
C VAL A 106 3.38 -5.03 -23.49
N HIS A 107 3.24 -4.46 -22.31
CA HIS A 107 4.35 -3.92 -21.52
C HIS A 107 4.45 -4.63 -20.17
N THR A 108 5.68 -4.82 -19.70
CA THR A 108 5.96 -5.42 -18.40
C THR A 108 6.61 -4.38 -17.50
N LEU A 109 5.91 -4.03 -16.41
CA LEU A 109 6.31 -3.00 -15.47
C LEU A 109 6.80 -3.62 -14.17
N ARG A 110 7.72 -2.94 -13.49
CA ARG A 110 8.06 -3.20 -12.10
C ARG A 110 7.22 -2.30 -11.21
N TRP A 111 6.93 -2.78 -10.02
CA TRP A 111 6.26 -2.01 -8.99
C TRP A 111 7.21 -1.76 -7.81
N ASP A 112 6.98 -0.68 -7.12
CA ASP A 112 7.64 -0.32 -5.88
C ASP A 112 6.63 -0.36 -4.73
N VAL A 113 7.13 -0.67 -3.51
CA VAL A 113 6.29 -0.68 -2.31
C VAL A 113 6.28 0.70 -1.69
N VAL A 114 5.09 1.24 -1.51
CA VAL A 114 4.87 2.50 -0.79
C VAL A 114 4.30 2.15 0.59
N TYR A 115 5.07 2.46 1.61
CA TYR A 115 4.68 2.26 3.00
C TYR A 115 3.95 3.49 3.53
N PRO A 116 3.04 3.31 4.52
CA PRO A 116 2.35 4.43 5.14
C PRO A 116 3.29 5.33 5.96
N ASP A 117 2.83 6.56 6.21
CA ASP A 117 3.55 7.51 7.04
C ASP A 117 3.81 6.95 8.46
N GLY A 118 4.98 7.27 9.00
CA GLY A 118 5.42 6.80 10.32
C GLY A 118 5.98 5.38 10.35
N VAL A 119 6.13 4.72 9.20
CA VAL A 119 6.85 3.46 9.04
C VAL A 119 8.28 3.75 8.58
N GLN A 120 9.25 3.16 9.27
CA GLN A 120 10.65 3.25 8.88
C GLN A 120 10.94 2.23 7.75
N SER A 121 10.84 2.68 6.50
CA SER A 121 11.01 1.83 5.33
C SER A 121 12.37 1.12 5.27
N SER A 122 13.44 1.76 5.79
CA SER A 122 14.78 1.17 5.87
C SER A 122 14.88 -0.05 6.81
N ALA A 123 13.91 -0.21 7.71
CA ALA A 123 13.80 -1.36 8.61
C ALA A 123 12.94 -2.51 8.06
N LEU A 124 12.45 -2.35 6.82
CA LEU A 124 11.62 -3.31 6.12
C LEU A 124 12.27 -3.72 4.81
N SER A 125 12.11 -4.97 4.43
CA SER A 125 12.53 -5.49 3.14
C SER A 125 11.49 -6.45 2.58
N VAL A 126 11.37 -6.49 1.26
CA VAL A 126 10.55 -7.50 0.59
C VAL A 126 11.32 -8.81 0.58
N ASP A 127 10.78 -9.80 1.27
CA ASP A 127 11.36 -11.15 1.35
C ASP A 127 10.88 -12.00 0.15
N TRP A 128 9.59 -11.92 -0.15
CA TRP A 128 8.98 -12.64 -1.26
C TRP A 128 7.76 -11.91 -1.83
N ALA A 129 7.50 -12.09 -3.12
CA ALA A 129 6.30 -11.62 -3.79
C ALA A 129 5.80 -12.67 -4.80
N SER A 130 4.46 -12.79 -4.95
CA SER A 130 3.86 -13.71 -5.92
C SER A 130 4.18 -13.34 -7.37
N LYS A 131 4.38 -12.03 -7.61
CA LYS A 131 4.80 -11.48 -8.91
C LYS A 131 5.71 -10.27 -8.66
N TYR A 132 6.89 -10.23 -9.27
CA TYR A 132 7.81 -9.09 -9.18
C TYR A 132 7.61 -8.07 -10.30
N LYS A 133 6.77 -8.42 -11.28
CA LYS A 133 6.43 -7.58 -12.42
C LYS A 133 4.95 -7.77 -12.75
N VAL A 134 4.35 -6.75 -13.30
CA VAL A 134 2.99 -6.79 -13.82
C VAL A 134 2.99 -6.56 -15.31
N THR A 135 2.17 -7.32 -16.02
CA THR A 135 2.02 -7.19 -17.47
C THR A 135 0.71 -6.47 -17.76
N VAL A 136 0.81 -5.42 -18.53
CA VAL A 136 -0.33 -4.60 -18.96
C VAL A 136 -0.41 -4.55 -20.46
N THR A 137 -1.61 -4.43 -20.99
CA THR A 137 -1.82 -4.18 -22.42
C THR A 137 -2.24 -2.71 -22.58
N VAL A 138 -1.57 -2.01 -23.45
CA VAL A 138 -1.79 -0.59 -23.77
C VAL A 138 -2.34 -0.47 -25.17
N GLY A 139 -3.37 0.36 -25.32
CA GLY A 139 -3.96 0.71 -26.59
C GLY A 139 -4.02 2.21 -26.81
N GLU A 140 -4.44 2.63 -27.99
CA GLU A 140 -4.65 4.02 -28.30
C GLU A 140 -5.94 4.54 -27.63
N LEU A 141 -5.86 5.76 -27.12
CA LEU A 141 -7.00 6.49 -26.57
C LEU A 141 -7.63 7.34 -27.67
N TYR A 142 -8.85 7.02 -28.02
CA TYR A 142 -9.65 7.84 -28.94
C TYR A 142 -10.69 8.64 -28.17
N THR A 143 -10.71 9.93 -28.40
CA THR A 143 -11.72 10.84 -27.87
C THR A 143 -12.68 11.26 -28.96
N LYS A 144 -13.98 11.20 -28.69
CA LYS A 144 -15.01 11.67 -29.63
C LYS A 144 -15.96 12.60 -28.88
N GLU A 145 -16.17 13.77 -29.46
CA GLU A 145 -17.22 14.68 -29.04
C GLU A 145 -18.57 14.18 -29.56
N VAL A 146 -19.51 14.01 -28.68
CA VAL A 146 -20.86 13.54 -29.00
C VAL A 146 -21.85 14.67 -28.66
N PRO A 147 -22.58 15.21 -29.65
CA PRO A 147 -23.62 16.20 -29.37
C PRO A 147 -24.73 15.54 -28.53
N VAL A 148 -25.11 16.19 -27.45
CA VAL A 148 -26.26 15.78 -26.64
C VAL A 148 -27.48 16.52 -27.08
N ASN A 149 -28.53 15.78 -27.42
CA ASN A 149 -29.82 16.35 -27.70
C ASN A 149 -30.78 16.03 -26.53
N CYS A 150 -31.22 17.06 -25.85
CA CYS A 150 -32.18 16.92 -24.77
C CYS A 150 -33.61 17.07 -25.34
N VAL A 151 -34.38 16.02 -25.26
CA VAL A 151 -35.81 16.04 -25.61
C VAL A 151 -36.62 16.07 -24.33
N VAL A 152 -37.28 17.17 -24.04
CA VAL A 152 -38.20 17.29 -22.91
C VAL A 152 -39.53 16.75 -23.35
N THR A 153 -40.01 15.70 -22.72
CA THR A 153 -41.32 15.09 -22.97
C THR A 153 -42.25 15.32 -21.77
N GLY A 154 -43.51 15.64 -22.07
CA GLY A 154 -44.54 15.84 -21.04
C GLY A 154 -45.49 16.95 -21.44
N THR A 155 -46.62 17.03 -20.71
CA THR A 155 -47.61 18.13 -20.86
C THR A 155 -47.39 19.11 -19.72
N VAL A 156 -47.31 20.38 -20.03
CA VAL A 156 -47.21 21.46 -19.06
C VAL A 156 -48.57 21.70 -18.43
N ALA A 157 -48.63 21.96 -17.15
CA ALA A 157 -49.89 22.31 -16.47
C ALA A 157 -50.44 23.66 -16.98
N ASP A 158 -51.75 23.83 -16.92
CA ASP A 158 -52.39 25.06 -17.34
C ASP A 158 -51.81 26.30 -16.66
N GLY A 159 -51.40 27.29 -17.45
CA GLY A 159 -50.78 28.53 -16.99
C GLY A 159 -49.25 28.51 -16.87
N TYR A 160 -48.60 27.42 -17.27
CA TYR A 160 -47.14 27.31 -17.31
C TYR A 160 -46.63 27.11 -18.75
N PHE A 161 -45.40 27.53 -18.99
CA PHE A 161 -44.72 27.36 -20.28
C PHE A 161 -43.40 26.57 -20.06
N THR A 162 -43.05 25.72 -21.02
CA THR A 162 -41.68 25.18 -21.06
C THR A 162 -40.70 26.28 -21.36
N GLY A 163 -39.72 26.49 -20.50
CA GLY A 163 -38.60 27.38 -20.76
C GLY A 163 -37.60 26.77 -21.75
N GLU A 164 -36.67 27.58 -22.20
CA GLU A 164 -35.57 27.13 -23.04
C GLU A 164 -34.67 26.15 -22.25
N THR A 165 -34.38 25.00 -22.88
CA THR A 165 -33.50 23.98 -22.25
C THR A 165 -32.05 24.33 -22.60
N VAL A 166 -31.28 24.72 -21.61
CA VAL A 166 -29.83 24.97 -21.74
C VAL A 166 -29.08 23.71 -21.26
N LEU A 167 -28.22 23.20 -22.12
CA LEU A 167 -27.31 22.09 -21.81
C LEU A 167 -25.93 22.64 -21.50
N ASP A 168 -25.38 22.23 -20.35
CA ASP A 168 -24.01 22.53 -19.96
C ASP A 168 -23.36 21.26 -19.38
N PRO A 169 -22.36 20.69 -20.04
CA PRO A 169 -21.81 21.03 -21.35
C PRO A 169 -22.72 20.62 -22.54
N THR A 170 -22.67 21.36 -23.64
CA THR A 170 -23.42 21.05 -24.87
C THR A 170 -22.87 19.85 -25.62
N THR A 171 -21.58 19.53 -25.41
CA THR A 171 -20.84 18.43 -26.05
C THR A 171 -19.98 17.73 -25.02
N PRO A 172 -20.47 16.68 -24.33
CA PRO A 172 -19.65 15.84 -23.50
C PRO A 172 -18.65 15.03 -24.33
N VAL A 173 -17.48 14.80 -23.78
CA VAL A 173 -16.43 13.97 -24.39
C VAL A 173 -16.60 12.51 -23.93
N SER A 174 -16.72 11.59 -24.88
CA SER A 174 -16.70 10.15 -24.60
C SER A 174 -15.34 9.56 -24.94
N TYR A 175 -14.79 8.79 -24.02
CA TYR A 175 -13.54 8.07 -24.20
C TYR A 175 -13.84 6.62 -24.59
N THR A 176 -13.32 6.17 -25.73
CA THR A 176 -13.47 4.79 -26.20
C THR A 176 -12.14 4.21 -26.62
N HIS A 177 -12.00 2.89 -26.52
CA HIS A 177 -10.91 2.13 -27.12
C HIS A 177 -11.47 1.28 -28.26
N LEU A 178 -10.69 1.10 -29.30
CA LEU A 178 -10.99 0.14 -30.34
C LEU A 178 -10.40 -1.22 -29.94
N THR A 179 -11.25 -2.24 -29.84
CA THR A 179 -10.86 -3.65 -29.66
C THR A 179 -10.42 -4.25 -30.96
#